data_c94840e4003201729c5be838c4b25ad9
#
_entry.id   c94840e4003201729c5be838c4b25ad9
#
_cell.length_a   1.000
_cell.length_b   1.000
_cell.length_c   1.000
_cell.angle_alpha   90.00
_cell.angle_beta   90.00
_cell.angle_gamma   90.00
#
_symmetry.space_group_name_H-M   'P 1'
#
loop_
_entity.id
_entity.type
_entity.pdbx_description
1 polymer ?
#
loop_
_entity_poly.entity_id
_entity_poly.type
_entity_poly.pdbx_seq_one_letter_code
_entity_poly.pdbx_strand_id
1 'polypeptide(L)'
;MIGLIPGFTSPTANPHTTAGLTINEGADPDVQQDMLAALARMVPETAHYRHLEGNSPAHVMASLTGSSVSLIIHGGHIQLGAWQHVFFAEFDGPRKRSVRWLLLADR
;
A
#
# COMPACT_ATOMS: atom_id res chain seq x y z
N MET A 1 3.66 7.55 4.71
CA MET A 1 4.71 6.58 5.12
C MET A 1 4.39 5.21 4.59
N ILE A 2 5.37 4.47 4.12
CA ILE A 2 5.21 3.08 3.68
C ILE A 2 5.77 2.15 4.76
N GLY A 3 4.94 1.23 5.24
CA GLY A 3 5.32 0.23 6.21
C GLY A 3 5.22 -1.18 5.63
N LEU A 4 6.09 -2.08 6.08
CA LEU A 4 6.03 -3.49 5.71
C LEU A 4 4.95 -4.20 6.50
N ILE A 5 4.13 -4.99 5.80
CA ILE A 5 3.08 -5.80 6.42
C ILE A 5 3.45 -7.29 6.27
N PRO A 6 3.75 -7.99 7.37
CA PRO A 6 4.06 -9.41 7.30
C PRO A 6 2.80 -10.29 7.31
N GLY A 7 2.90 -11.48 6.74
CA GLY A 7 1.95 -12.56 6.95
C GLY A 7 0.62 -12.46 6.20
N PHE A 8 0.55 -11.72 5.08
CA PHE A 8 -0.70 -11.59 4.32
C PHE A 8 -0.87 -12.68 3.30
N THR A 9 -2.13 -13.09 3.13
CA THR A 9 -2.58 -14.07 2.15
C THR A 9 -3.42 -13.39 1.08
N SER A 10 -3.55 -14.03 -0.06
CA SER A 10 -4.30 -13.50 -1.20
C SER A 10 -5.77 -13.92 -1.17
N PRO A 11 -6.71 -13.07 -1.61
CA PRO A 11 -6.55 -11.64 -1.83
C PRO A 11 -6.56 -10.83 -0.53
N THR A 12 -5.86 -9.71 -0.54
CA THR A 12 -5.74 -8.81 0.61
C THR A 12 -6.23 -7.43 0.23
N ALA A 13 -7.04 -6.83 1.07
CA ALA A 13 -7.64 -5.53 0.79
C ALA A 13 -7.55 -4.58 1.97
N ASN A 14 -7.35 -3.32 1.66
CA ASN A 14 -7.37 -2.20 2.59
C ASN A 14 -8.72 -1.47 2.45
N PRO A 15 -9.52 -1.35 3.54
CA PRO A 15 -10.82 -0.69 3.49
C PRO A 15 -10.75 0.84 3.61
N HIS A 16 -9.56 1.41 3.70
CA HIS A 16 -9.37 2.85 3.93
C HIS A 16 -9.18 3.59 2.61
N THR A 17 -9.59 4.86 2.59
CA THR A 17 -9.52 5.72 1.39
C THR A 17 -8.27 6.59 1.32
N THR A 18 -7.47 6.61 2.37
CA THR A 18 -6.23 7.40 2.46
C THR A 18 -5.00 6.55 2.76
N ALA A 19 -5.08 5.27 2.44
CA ALA A 19 -3.99 4.31 2.54
C ALA A 19 -4.10 3.32 1.38
N GLY A 20 -3.02 2.62 1.10
CA GLY A 20 -2.98 1.65 0.01
C GLY A 20 -2.17 0.41 0.35
N LEU A 21 -2.21 -0.55 -0.56
CA LEU A 21 -1.40 -1.77 -0.52
C LEU A 21 -0.61 -1.88 -1.82
N THR A 22 0.65 -2.28 -1.72
CA THR A 22 1.49 -2.50 -2.90
C THR A 22 2.53 -3.58 -2.63
N ILE A 23 3.10 -4.12 -3.70
CA ILE A 23 4.21 -5.06 -3.66
C ILE A 23 5.37 -4.41 -4.43
N ASN A 24 6.49 -4.24 -3.77
CA ASN A 24 7.70 -3.71 -4.40
C ASN A 24 8.93 -4.12 -3.59
N GLU A 25 10.08 -3.55 -3.92
CA GLU A 25 11.32 -3.90 -3.26
C GLU A 25 11.33 -3.48 -1.79
N GLY A 26 11.60 -4.42 -0.92
CA GLY A 26 11.68 -4.20 0.52
C GLY A 26 13.09 -4.32 1.10
N ALA A 27 14.07 -4.69 0.28
CA ALA A 27 15.44 -4.89 0.76
C ALA A 27 16.22 -3.57 0.89
N ASP A 28 16.05 -2.66 -0.06
CA ASP A 28 16.74 -1.37 -0.07
C ASP A 28 15.79 -0.24 0.36
N PRO A 29 16.04 0.38 1.54
CA PRO A 29 15.20 1.48 2.03
C PRO A 29 15.18 2.70 1.10
N ASP A 30 16.21 2.88 0.28
CA ASP A 30 16.28 4.01 -0.64
C ASP A 30 15.21 3.92 -1.73
N VAL A 31 14.84 2.71 -2.16
CA VAL A 31 13.74 2.52 -3.11
C VAL A 31 12.42 3.03 -2.51
N GLN A 32 12.15 2.74 -1.25
CA GLN A 32 10.95 3.21 -0.56
C GLN A 32 10.93 4.74 -0.48
N GLN A 33 12.05 5.36 -0.16
CA GLN A 33 12.17 6.81 -0.09
C GLN A 33 11.99 7.45 -1.45
N ASP A 34 12.58 6.88 -2.50
CA ASP A 34 12.43 7.34 -3.88
C ASP A 34 10.97 7.26 -4.34
N MET A 35 10.28 6.17 -4.02
CA MET A 35 8.86 6.01 -4.34
C MET A 35 8.01 7.07 -3.66
N LEU A 36 8.23 7.31 -2.36
CA LEU A 36 7.51 8.34 -1.61
C LEU A 36 7.78 9.74 -2.16
N ALA A 37 9.03 10.04 -2.47
CA ALA A 37 9.41 11.33 -3.06
C ALA A 37 8.78 11.54 -4.44
N ALA A 38 8.74 10.49 -5.26
CA ALA A 38 8.11 10.55 -6.57
C ALA A 38 6.60 10.78 -6.45
N LEU A 39 5.92 10.06 -5.56
CA LEU A 39 4.49 10.26 -5.30
C LEU A 39 4.20 11.69 -4.82
N ALA A 40 5.02 12.23 -3.93
CA ALA A 40 4.86 13.59 -3.43
C ALA A 40 4.99 14.62 -4.55
N ARG A 41 5.86 14.40 -5.54
CA ARG A 41 5.98 15.27 -6.70
C ARG A 41 4.82 15.13 -7.68
N MET A 42 4.27 13.92 -7.83
CA MET A 42 3.15 13.66 -8.73
C MET A 42 1.82 14.17 -8.18
N VAL A 43 1.69 14.26 -6.87
CA VAL A 43 0.46 14.65 -6.19
C VAL A 43 0.75 15.86 -5.30
N PRO A 44 0.61 17.08 -5.84
CA PRO A 44 0.95 18.30 -5.09
C PRO A 44 -0.04 18.54 -3.94
N GLU A 45 0.49 18.91 -2.78
CA GLU A 45 -0.33 19.24 -1.61
C GLU A 45 -1.04 20.58 -1.74
N THR A 46 -0.50 21.49 -2.55
CA THR A 46 -0.95 22.87 -2.66
C THR A 46 -1.89 23.13 -3.82
N ALA A 47 -2.35 22.10 -4.53
CA ALA A 47 -3.35 22.27 -5.58
C ALA A 47 -4.70 22.69 -4.98
N HIS A 48 -5.58 23.26 -5.83
CA HIS A 48 -6.90 23.71 -5.40
C HIS A 48 -7.86 22.54 -5.27
N TYR A 49 -7.79 21.83 -4.15
CA TYR A 49 -8.72 20.74 -3.84
C TYR A 49 -9.99 21.30 -3.18
N ARG A 50 -11.11 20.60 -3.38
CA ARG A 50 -12.42 21.00 -2.85
C ARG A 50 -12.77 20.36 -1.53
N HIS A 51 -12.09 19.27 -1.17
CA HIS A 51 -12.40 18.52 0.04
C HIS A 51 -12.06 19.33 1.29
N LEU A 52 -13.05 19.54 2.16
CA LEU A 52 -12.92 20.43 3.32
C LEU A 52 -11.94 19.90 4.38
N GLU A 53 -11.79 18.61 4.48
CA GLU A 53 -10.84 17.99 5.42
C GLU A 53 -9.38 18.26 5.05
N GLY A 54 -9.12 18.62 3.80
CA GLY A 54 -7.79 19.03 3.36
C GLY A 54 -6.82 17.91 3.05
N ASN A 55 -7.30 16.66 2.97
CA ASN A 55 -6.46 15.48 2.74
C ASN A 55 -6.64 14.85 1.35
N SER A 56 -7.10 15.63 0.36
CA SER A 56 -7.25 15.14 -1.02
C SER A 56 -5.99 14.51 -1.60
N PRO A 57 -4.77 15.03 -1.35
CA PRO A 57 -3.55 14.36 -1.81
C PRO A 57 -3.44 12.91 -1.35
N ALA A 58 -3.82 12.63 -0.11
CA ALA A 58 -3.81 11.26 0.42
C ALA A 58 -4.78 10.34 -0.31
N HIS A 59 -5.98 10.83 -0.65
CA HIS A 59 -6.96 10.08 -1.44
C HIS A 59 -6.43 9.78 -2.85
N VAL A 60 -5.77 10.74 -3.49
CA VAL A 60 -5.19 10.54 -4.81
C VAL A 60 -4.05 9.54 -4.76
N MET A 61 -3.15 9.66 -3.79
CA MET A 61 -2.03 8.72 -3.62
C MET A 61 -2.52 7.29 -3.33
N ALA A 62 -3.57 7.15 -2.52
CA ALA A 62 -4.21 5.85 -2.27
C ALA A 62 -4.76 5.24 -3.55
N SER A 63 -5.39 6.05 -4.41
CA SER A 63 -5.91 5.59 -5.69
C SER A 63 -4.81 5.16 -6.66
N LEU A 64 -3.69 5.88 -6.69
CA LEU A 64 -2.54 5.52 -7.52
C LEU A 64 -1.87 4.23 -7.05
N THR A 65 -1.78 4.03 -5.73
CA THR A 65 -1.16 2.86 -5.14
C THR A 65 -2.03 1.61 -5.29
N GLY A 66 -3.33 1.75 -5.12
CA GLY A 66 -4.26 0.64 -5.11
C GLY A 66 -4.63 0.18 -3.70
N SER A 67 -5.76 -0.51 -3.59
CA SER A 67 -6.33 -0.91 -2.30
C SER A 67 -6.23 -2.40 -2.00
N SER A 68 -5.73 -3.20 -2.93
CA SER A 68 -5.62 -4.65 -2.73
C SER A 68 -4.41 -5.22 -3.46
N VAL A 69 -3.93 -6.34 -2.95
CA VAL A 69 -2.90 -7.17 -3.60
C VAL A 69 -3.35 -8.62 -3.55
N SER A 70 -2.95 -9.38 -4.56
CA SER A 70 -3.16 -10.83 -4.62
C SER A 70 -1.82 -11.53 -4.47
N LEU A 71 -1.80 -12.56 -3.64
CA LEU A 71 -0.59 -13.32 -3.32
C LEU A 71 -0.85 -14.80 -3.56
N ILE A 72 0.15 -15.49 -4.10
CA ILE A 72 0.10 -16.94 -4.28
C ILE A 72 0.76 -17.59 -3.07
N ILE A 73 0.11 -18.63 -2.56
CA ILE A 73 0.66 -19.46 -1.49
C ILE A 73 0.92 -20.86 -2.04
N HIS A 74 2.12 -21.35 -1.84
CA HIS A 74 2.49 -22.71 -2.21
C HIS A 74 3.38 -23.31 -1.13
N GLY A 75 3.11 -24.56 -0.72
CA GLY A 75 3.87 -25.22 0.32
C GLY A 75 3.87 -24.48 1.66
N GLY A 76 2.79 -23.78 2.00
CA GLY A 76 2.68 -22.99 3.22
C GLY A 76 3.41 -21.64 3.21
N HIS A 77 3.93 -21.21 2.06
CA HIS A 77 4.71 -20.00 1.92
C HIS A 77 4.14 -19.08 0.86
N ILE A 78 4.16 -17.77 1.13
CA ILE A 78 3.82 -16.74 0.14
C ILE A 78 4.92 -16.70 -0.91
N GLN A 79 4.51 -16.76 -2.17
CA GLN A 79 5.42 -16.76 -3.31
C GLN A 79 5.70 -15.34 -3.75
N LEU A 80 6.77 -14.77 -3.24
CA LEU A 80 7.28 -13.45 -3.63
C LEU A 80 8.64 -13.60 -4.32
N GLY A 81 8.95 -12.66 -5.21
CA GLY A 81 10.32 -12.53 -5.73
C GLY A 81 11.29 -12.19 -4.60
N ALA A 82 12.59 -12.42 -4.84
CA ALA A 82 13.64 -12.27 -3.83
C ALA A 82 13.65 -10.86 -3.17
N TRP A 83 13.25 -9.84 -3.92
CA TRP A 83 13.26 -8.45 -3.46
C TRP A 83 11.86 -7.92 -3.11
N GLN A 84 10.81 -8.69 -3.40
CA GLN A 84 9.44 -8.25 -3.19
C GLN A 84 9.02 -8.36 -1.73
N HIS A 85 8.42 -7.30 -1.21
CA HIS A 85 7.71 -7.28 0.06
C HIS A 85 6.33 -6.66 -0.15
N VAL A 86 5.39 -7.00 0.70
CA VAL A 86 4.07 -6.36 0.74
C VAL A 86 4.16 -5.14 1.63
N PHE A 87 3.66 -4.01 1.14
CA PHE A 87 3.67 -2.75 1.88
C PHE A 87 2.27 -2.24 2.13
N PHE A 88 2.04 -1.75 3.32
CA PHE A 88 0.92 -0.88 3.64
C PHE A 88 1.40 0.57 3.50
N ALA A 89 0.78 1.32 2.60
CA ALA A 89 1.15 2.70 2.32
C ALA A 89 0.21 3.64 3.07
N GLU A 90 0.75 4.34 4.06
CA GLU A 90 0.00 5.31 4.85
C GLU A 90 0.21 6.71 4.29
N PHE A 91 -0.87 7.39 3.90
CA PHE A 91 -0.81 8.72 3.30
C PHE A 91 -1.44 9.81 4.16
N ASP A 92 -2.08 9.46 5.27
CA ASP A 92 -2.80 10.41 6.13
C ASP A 92 -2.77 9.96 7.60
N GLY A 93 -1.62 9.53 8.05
CA GLY A 93 -1.41 9.08 9.42
C GLY A 93 -0.92 10.17 10.38
N PRO A 94 -0.82 9.82 11.66
CA PRO A 94 -1.14 8.50 12.21
C PRO A 94 -2.64 8.28 12.38
N ARG A 95 -3.12 7.08 12.03
CA ARG A 95 -4.51 6.65 12.21
C ARG A 95 -4.54 5.16 12.54
N LYS A 96 -5.59 4.73 13.21
CA LYS A 96 -5.85 3.30 13.38
C LYS A 96 -6.30 2.72 12.05
N ARG A 97 -5.59 1.72 11.57
CA ARG A 97 -5.85 1.07 10.28
C ARG A 97 -6.15 -0.40 10.49
N SER A 98 -6.76 -1.00 9.47
CA SER A 98 -6.96 -2.45 9.39
C SER A 98 -6.72 -2.92 7.97
N VAL A 99 -6.44 -4.20 7.82
CA VAL A 99 -6.31 -4.87 6.53
C VAL A 99 -7.17 -6.11 6.58
N ARG A 100 -7.92 -6.38 5.52
CA ARG A 100 -8.76 -7.56 5.38
C ARG A 100 -8.12 -8.52 4.40
N TRP A 101 -8.23 -9.79 4.69
CA TRP A 101 -7.69 -10.83 3.82
C TRP A 101 -8.66 -12.00 3.70
N LEU A 102 -8.55 -12.70 2.60
CA LEU A 102 -9.31 -13.90 2.31
C LEU A 102 -8.38 -14.94 1.71
N LEU A 103 -8.40 -16.12 2.25
CA LEU A 103 -7.65 -17.26 1.73
C LEU A 103 -8.56 -18.07 0.81
N LEU A 104 -8.16 -18.21 -0.45
CA LEU A 104 -8.84 -19.05 -1.42
C LEU A 104 -7.99 -20.29 -1.65
N ALA A 105 -8.61 -21.46 -1.45
CA ALA A 105 -7.94 -22.72 -1.72
C ALA A 105 -8.01 -23.05 -3.21
N ASP A 106 -6.87 -23.45 -3.77
CA ASP A 106 -6.80 -24.06 -5.08
C ASP A 106 -7.19 -25.54 -4.96
N ARG A 107 -7.87 -26.05 -5.96
CA ARG A 107 -8.35 -27.44 -5.99
C ARG A 107 -7.50 -28.32 -6.89
#